data_ef6027b962e0b0c5121a817a836eb670
#
_entry.id   ef6027b962e0b0c5121a817a836eb670
#
_cell.length_a   1.000
_cell.length_b   1.000
_cell.length_c   1.000
_cell.angle_alpha   90.00
_cell.angle_beta   90.00
_cell.angle_gamma   90.00
#
_symmetry.space_group_name_H-M   'P 1'
#
loop_
_entity.id
_entity.type
_entity.pdbx_description
1 polymer ?
#
loop_
_entity_poly.entity_id
_entity_poly.type
_entity_poly.pdbx_seq_one_letter_code
_entity_poly.pdbx_strand_id
1 'polypeptide(L)'
;MKFKTIALCVVLTVSLAGLLQAKTLKFPKDNPQFSVTFTSDWKAEITDAGIISAQPKGAAYAISIFPVQATNAKGAIEETYKEVEKRFDNIKPSEPAEFKTENGIKFLERDYTAKDKGSPRTLAVLAFSLDKQTYFAIFQAGTPEADKKYTEDVAVIVKSITALKGESDDD
;
A
#
# COMPACT_ATOMS: atom_id res chain seq x y z
N MET A 1 63.96 4.97 31.96
CA MET A 1 62.54 5.26 31.71
C MET A 1 62.09 4.52 30.48
N LYS A 2 61.23 3.50 30.64
CA LYS A 2 60.72 2.66 29.49
C LYS A 2 59.29 3.06 29.28
N PHE A 3 58.98 3.72 28.16
CA PHE A 3 57.64 4.02 27.73
C PHE A 3 57.03 2.75 27.12
N LYS A 4 55.99 2.22 27.74
CA LYS A 4 55.17 1.14 27.18
C LYS A 4 54.09 1.78 26.28
N THR A 5 54.25 1.52 24.97
CA THR A 5 53.25 1.87 23.97
C THR A 5 52.05 0.93 24.15
N ILE A 6 50.89 1.44 24.55
CA ILE A 6 49.64 0.69 24.57
C ILE A 6 49.01 0.86 23.18
N ALA A 7 49.00 -0.21 22.41
CA ALA A 7 48.29 -0.28 21.15
C ALA A 7 46.78 -0.44 21.45
N LEU A 8 46.01 0.61 21.18
CA LEU A 8 44.55 0.62 21.28
C LEU A 8 43.98 -0.04 20.00
N CYS A 9 43.66 -1.34 20.07
CA CYS A 9 42.87 -2.02 19.03
C CYS A 9 41.43 -1.50 19.07
N VAL A 10 41.11 -0.57 18.20
CA VAL A 10 39.71 -0.21 17.89
C VAL A 10 39.11 -1.34 17.08
N VAL A 11 38.35 -2.21 17.74
CA VAL A 11 37.51 -3.22 17.09
C VAL A 11 36.32 -2.48 16.48
N LEU A 12 36.39 -2.22 15.18
CA LEU A 12 35.26 -1.71 14.39
C LEU A 12 34.23 -2.83 14.27
N THR A 13 33.29 -2.89 15.20
CA THR A 13 32.09 -3.74 15.05
C THR A 13 31.23 -3.13 13.95
N VAL A 14 31.41 -3.61 12.72
CA VAL A 14 30.46 -3.40 11.65
C VAL A 14 29.20 -4.16 12.03
N SER A 15 28.27 -3.45 12.67
CA SER A 15 26.91 -3.94 12.83
C SER A 15 26.32 -4.09 11.42
N LEU A 16 26.29 -5.32 10.88
CA LEU A 16 25.41 -5.66 9.79
C LEU A 16 23.98 -5.54 10.32
N ALA A 17 23.47 -4.30 10.36
CA ALA A 17 22.04 -4.08 10.36
C ALA A 17 21.53 -4.75 9.08
N GLY A 18 20.90 -5.92 9.22
CA GLY A 18 20.27 -6.61 8.10
C GLY A 18 19.41 -5.58 7.40
N LEU A 19 19.79 -5.23 6.18
CA LEU A 19 19.02 -4.37 5.30
C LEU A 19 17.67 -5.07 5.13
N LEU A 20 16.70 -4.65 5.91
CA LEU A 20 15.30 -4.96 5.75
C LEU A 20 14.91 -4.41 4.37
N GLN A 21 15.00 -5.25 3.35
CA GLN A 21 14.93 -4.83 1.96
C GLN A 21 13.47 -4.56 1.60
N ALA A 22 13.10 -3.27 1.56
CA ALA A 22 11.82 -2.85 1.05
C ALA A 22 11.63 -3.34 -0.39
N LYS A 23 10.43 -3.78 -0.73
CA LYS A 23 10.09 -4.27 -2.07
C LYS A 23 9.33 -3.21 -2.84
N THR A 24 9.90 -2.74 -3.94
CA THR A 24 9.21 -1.83 -4.86
C THR A 24 8.63 -2.62 -6.03
N LEU A 25 7.35 -2.43 -6.28
CA LEU A 25 6.62 -2.99 -7.42
C LEU A 25 6.28 -1.87 -8.39
N LYS A 26 6.44 -2.12 -9.69
CA LYS A 26 5.96 -1.26 -10.78
C LYS A 26 4.66 -1.84 -11.31
N PHE A 27 3.65 -1.00 -11.51
CA PHE A 27 2.31 -1.48 -11.85
C PHE A 27 1.60 -0.55 -12.86
N PRO A 28 0.80 -1.11 -13.78
CA PRO A 28 0.65 -2.51 -14.14
C PRO A 28 1.96 -3.16 -14.63
N LYS A 29 2.01 -4.51 -14.73
CA LYS A 29 3.26 -5.23 -15.05
C LYS A 29 3.77 -4.92 -16.45
N ASP A 30 2.88 -4.88 -17.45
CA ASP A 30 3.25 -4.76 -18.87
C ASP A 30 3.41 -3.29 -19.32
N ASN A 31 2.73 -2.36 -18.68
CA ASN A 31 2.83 -0.92 -18.94
C ASN A 31 2.79 -0.15 -17.62
N PRO A 32 3.91 -0.07 -16.90
CA PRO A 32 3.94 0.50 -15.56
C PRO A 32 3.61 1.99 -15.55
N GLN A 33 2.56 2.36 -14.84
CA GLN A 33 2.12 3.74 -14.64
C GLN A 33 2.61 4.33 -13.32
N PHE A 34 2.84 3.48 -12.32
CA PHE A 34 3.38 3.90 -11.03
C PHE A 34 4.24 2.83 -10.39
N SER A 35 4.99 3.24 -9.38
CA SER A 35 5.66 2.34 -8.45
C SER A 35 5.07 2.50 -7.04
N VAL A 36 5.11 1.43 -6.26
CA VAL A 36 4.73 1.40 -4.85
C VAL A 36 5.73 0.56 -4.06
N THR A 37 6.10 1.02 -2.87
CA THR A 37 7.10 0.36 -2.03
C THR A 37 6.47 -0.20 -0.76
N PHE A 38 6.70 -1.48 -0.52
CA PHE A 38 6.30 -2.19 0.69
C PHE A 38 7.51 -2.42 1.59
N THR A 39 7.34 -2.27 2.90
CA THR A 39 8.39 -2.59 3.87
C THR A 39 8.66 -4.09 3.89
N SER A 40 9.80 -4.51 4.42
CA SER A 40 10.23 -5.93 4.45
C SER A 40 9.30 -6.87 5.22
N ASP A 41 8.47 -6.33 6.10
CA ASP A 41 7.51 -7.11 6.87
C ASP A 41 6.25 -7.46 6.08
N TRP A 42 6.12 -6.88 4.89
CA TRP A 42 5.03 -7.17 3.95
C TRP A 42 5.45 -8.16 2.87
N LYS A 43 4.64 -9.17 2.67
CA LYS A 43 4.71 -10.02 1.48
C LYS A 43 3.84 -9.37 0.40
N ALA A 44 4.47 -8.83 -0.64
CA ALA A 44 3.79 -8.16 -1.74
C ALA A 44 4.16 -8.79 -3.08
N GLU A 45 3.18 -8.96 -3.97
CA GLU A 45 3.36 -9.51 -5.31
C GLU A 45 2.31 -8.98 -6.29
N ILE A 46 2.61 -9.03 -7.58
CA ILE A 46 1.61 -8.87 -8.63
C ILE A 46 1.14 -10.27 -8.98
N THR A 47 -0.15 -10.53 -8.77
CA THR A 47 -0.79 -11.82 -9.05
C THR A 47 -0.99 -12.05 -10.55
N ASP A 48 -1.28 -13.28 -10.95
CA ASP A 48 -1.62 -13.62 -12.34
C ASP A 48 -2.90 -12.91 -12.83
N ALA A 49 -3.77 -12.50 -11.91
CA ALA A 49 -4.94 -11.66 -12.20
C ALA A 49 -4.60 -10.19 -12.46
N GLY A 50 -3.31 -9.79 -12.45
CA GLY A 50 -2.90 -8.41 -12.65
C GLY A 50 -3.29 -7.47 -11.50
N ILE A 51 -3.23 -7.96 -10.26
CA ILE A 51 -3.55 -7.22 -9.03
C ILE A 51 -2.32 -7.25 -8.14
N ILE A 52 -1.96 -6.11 -7.54
CA ILE A 52 -1.01 -6.15 -6.41
C ILE A 52 -1.76 -6.70 -5.21
N SER A 53 -1.24 -7.78 -4.62
CA SER A 53 -1.69 -8.33 -3.36
C SER A 53 -0.57 -8.19 -2.33
N ALA A 54 -0.86 -7.63 -1.18
CA ALA A 54 0.12 -7.43 -0.11
C ALA A 54 -0.50 -7.74 1.25
N GLN A 55 0.27 -8.39 2.11
CA GLN A 55 -0.13 -8.69 3.48
C GLN A 55 1.09 -8.69 4.41
N PRO A 56 0.95 -8.18 5.63
CA PRO A 56 2.01 -8.29 6.62
C PRO A 56 2.16 -9.74 7.08
N LYS A 57 3.37 -10.13 7.42
CA LYS A 57 3.66 -11.51 7.85
C LYS A 57 2.86 -11.87 9.11
N GLY A 58 2.08 -12.96 9.01
CA GLY A 58 1.35 -13.53 10.16
C GLY A 58 0.15 -12.71 10.66
N ALA A 59 -0.35 -11.75 9.89
CA ALA A 59 -1.48 -10.92 10.29
C ALA A 59 -2.73 -11.15 9.43
N ALA A 60 -3.91 -10.96 10.04
CA ALA A 60 -5.19 -10.95 9.37
C ALA A 60 -5.49 -9.54 8.80
N TYR A 61 -4.64 -9.08 7.91
CA TYR A 61 -4.73 -7.80 7.20
C TYR A 61 -4.21 -7.96 5.78
N ALA A 62 -4.84 -7.31 4.83
CA ALA A 62 -4.44 -7.36 3.44
C ALA A 62 -4.70 -6.05 2.71
N ILE A 63 -3.85 -5.76 1.72
CA ILE A 63 -4.02 -4.67 0.75
C ILE A 63 -4.08 -5.29 -0.64
N SER A 64 -5.00 -4.81 -1.46
CA SER A 64 -5.04 -5.09 -2.90
C SER A 64 -5.06 -3.78 -3.67
N ILE A 65 -4.25 -3.68 -4.74
CA ILE A 65 -4.25 -2.51 -5.63
C ILE A 65 -4.55 -3.00 -7.04
N PHE A 66 -5.56 -2.41 -7.69
CA PHE A 66 -6.04 -2.86 -8.99
C PHE A 66 -6.64 -1.69 -9.80
N PRO A 67 -6.66 -1.79 -11.14
CA PRO A 67 -7.35 -0.83 -11.99
C PRO A 67 -8.87 -0.98 -11.84
N VAL A 68 -9.60 0.14 -11.94
CA VAL A 68 -11.06 0.17 -11.86
C VAL A 68 -11.61 0.92 -13.05
N GLN A 69 -12.67 0.38 -13.66
CA GLN A 69 -13.38 1.05 -14.74
C GLN A 69 -14.31 2.14 -14.17
N ALA A 70 -13.79 3.36 -14.07
CA ALA A 70 -14.52 4.50 -13.55
C ALA A 70 -14.08 5.79 -14.25
N THR A 71 -14.95 6.79 -14.24
CA THR A 71 -14.68 8.12 -14.84
C THR A 71 -14.23 9.14 -13.80
N ASN A 72 -14.29 8.81 -12.53
CA ASN A 72 -13.87 9.65 -11.40
C ASN A 72 -13.60 8.80 -10.15
N ALA A 73 -12.96 9.40 -9.14
CA ALA A 73 -12.58 8.71 -7.92
C ALA A 73 -13.79 8.17 -7.12
N LYS A 74 -14.90 8.91 -7.10
CA LYS A 74 -16.14 8.46 -6.44
C LYS A 74 -16.68 7.20 -7.10
N GLY A 75 -16.75 7.17 -8.43
CA GLY A 75 -17.15 6.00 -9.19
C GLY A 75 -16.23 4.81 -8.95
N ALA A 76 -14.90 5.03 -8.80
CA ALA A 76 -13.97 3.96 -8.47
C ALA A 76 -14.23 3.35 -7.09
N ILE A 77 -14.57 4.17 -6.09
CA ILE A 77 -14.99 3.68 -4.77
C ILE A 77 -16.30 2.88 -4.87
N GLU A 78 -17.28 3.40 -5.61
CA GLU A 78 -18.58 2.74 -5.78
C GLU A 78 -18.47 1.39 -6.49
N GLU A 79 -17.65 1.29 -7.55
CA GLU A 79 -17.39 0.02 -8.22
C GLU A 79 -16.67 -0.99 -7.32
N THR A 80 -15.67 -0.54 -6.57
CA THR A 80 -14.99 -1.39 -5.59
C THR A 80 -15.95 -1.85 -4.50
N TYR A 81 -16.82 -0.97 -4.02
CA TYR A 81 -17.82 -1.29 -3.00
C TYR A 81 -18.79 -2.39 -3.45
N LYS A 82 -19.22 -2.42 -4.70
CA LYS A 82 -20.08 -3.50 -5.24
C LYS A 82 -19.45 -4.89 -5.11
N GLU A 83 -18.12 -4.99 -5.17
CA GLU A 83 -17.43 -6.27 -4.95
C GLU A 83 -17.28 -6.57 -3.46
N VAL A 84 -17.10 -5.54 -2.64
CA VAL A 84 -17.00 -5.65 -1.18
C VAL A 84 -18.32 -6.14 -0.57
N GLU A 85 -19.46 -5.60 -1.00
CA GLU A 85 -20.78 -5.96 -0.47
C GLU A 85 -21.21 -7.41 -0.76
N LYS A 86 -20.56 -8.07 -1.74
CA LYS A 86 -20.77 -9.50 -2.01
C LYS A 86 -20.07 -10.41 -0.99
N ARG A 87 -19.12 -9.88 -0.24
CA ARG A 87 -18.21 -10.67 0.63
C ARG A 87 -18.40 -10.38 2.12
N PHE A 88 -18.91 -9.22 2.46
CA PHE A 88 -19.02 -8.76 3.84
C PHE A 88 -20.47 -8.40 4.18
N ASP A 89 -20.83 -8.62 5.44
CA ASP A 89 -22.15 -8.30 5.98
C ASP A 89 -22.13 -7.03 6.83
N ASN A 90 -23.29 -6.40 7.03
CA ASN A 90 -23.47 -5.27 7.94
C ASN A 90 -22.50 -4.10 7.69
N ILE A 91 -22.26 -3.79 6.42
CA ILE A 91 -21.33 -2.75 6.01
C ILE A 91 -21.90 -1.37 6.36
N LYS A 92 -21.11 -0.58 7.07
CA LYS A 92 -21.45 0.81 7.42
C LYS A 92 -20.33 1.71 6.92
N PRO A 93 -20.60 2.59 5.93
CA PRO A 93 -19.62 3.54 5.44
C PRO A 93 -19.40 4.72 6.39
N SER A 94 -18.21 5.28 6.38
CA SER A 94 -17.90 6.61 6.88
C SER A 94 -18.21 7.69 5.84
N GLU A 95 -18.09 8.97 6.23
CA GLU A 95 -17.98 10.04 5.25
C GLU A 95 -16.66 9.91 4.48
N PRO A 96 -16.66 10.19 3.17
CA PRO A 96 -15.43 10.15 2.38
C PRO A 96 -14.50 11.31 2.74
N ALA A 97 -13.18 11.07 2.67
CA ALA A 97 -12.14 12.06 2.90
C ALA A 97 -11.23 12.19 1.67
N GLU A 98 -10.81 13.40 1.38
CA GLU A 98 -9.82 13.66 0.33
C GLU A 98 -8.49 14.06 0.95
N PHE A 99 -7.40 13.54 0.38
CA PHE A 99 -6.06 13.99 0.74
C PHE A 99 -5.12 13.96 -0.48
N LYS A 100 -3.95 14.56 -0.31
CA LYS A 100 -2.91 14.61 -1.34
C LYS A 100 -1.59 14.20 -0.72
N THR A 101 -0.85 13.32 -1.41
CA THR A 101 0.50 12.93 -1.01
C THR A 101 1.53 13.98 -1.41
N GLU A 102 2.73 13.91 -0.84
CA GLU A 102 3.87 14.75 -1.22
C GLU A 102 4.24 14.61 -2.70
N ASN A 103 4.03 13.42 -3.28
CA ASN A 103 4.20 13.14 -4.70
C ASN A 103 3.12 13.77 -5.59
N GLY A 104 2.18 14.50 -5.01
CA GLY A 104 1.16 15.24 -5.73
C GLY A 104 -0.07 14.43 -6.12
N ILE A 105 -0.14 13.14 -5.78
CA ILE A 105 -1.28 12.28 -6.12
C ILE A 105 -2.43 12.56 -5.16
N LYS A 106 -3.62 12.80 -5.73
CA LYS A 106 -4.86 12.99 -4.97
C LYS A 106 -5.55 11.65 -4.77
N PHE A 107 -6.00 11.42 -3.55
CA PHE A 107 -6.78 10.27 -3.14
C PHE A 107 -8.15 10.70 -2.64
N LEU A 108 -9.16 9.92 -2.95
CA LEU A 108 -10.43 9.89 -2.26
C LEU A 108 -10.48 8.59 -1.46
N GLU A 109 -10.72 8.67 -0.17
CA GLU A 109 -10.78 7.54 0.76
C GLU A 109 -12.15 7.40 1.36
N ARG A 110 -12.58 6.17 1.59
CA ARG A 110 -13.77 5.85 2.36
C ARG A 110 -13.53 4.61 3.20
N ASP A 111 -13.76 4.75 4.50
CA ASP A 111 -13.67 3.66 5.47
C ASP A 111 -15.03 2.98 5.66
N TYR A 112 -14.96 1.72 6.11
CA TYR A 112 -16.16 0.95 6.43
C TYR A 112 -15.89 0.06 7.65
N THR A 113 -16.93 -0.10 8.47
CA THR A 113 -17.01 -1.22 9.40
C THR A 113 -17.90 -2.29 8.79
N ALA A 114 -17.56 -3.56 8.98
CA ALA A 114 -18.28 -4.68 8.39
C ALA A 114 -18.17 -5.93 9.26
N LYS A 115 -18.80 -7.02 8.83
CA LYS A 115 -18.61 -8.35 9.40
C LYS A 115 -18.26 -9.35 8.30
N ASP A 116 -17.39 -10.29 8.64
CA ASP A 116 -17.09 -11.46 7.83
C ASP A 116 -17.43 -12.70 8.65
N LYS A 117 -18.51 -13.41 8.26
CA LYS A 117 -19.04 -14.57 9.00
C LYS A 117 -19.25 -14.26 10.50
N GLY A 118 -19.79 -13.08 10.79
CA GLY A 118 -20.04 -12.61 12.15
C GLY A 118 -18.86 -11.92 12.85
N SER A 119 -17.63 -12.05 12.36
CA SER A 119 -16.44 -11.44 12.94
C SER A 119 -16.28 -9.99 12.47
N PRO A 120 -15.98 -9.03 13.36
CA PRO A 120 -15.76 -7.63 12.99
C PRO A 120 -14.60 -7.46 11.97
N ARG A 121 -14.80 -6.56 11.01
CA ARG A 121 -13.80 -6.13 10.03
C ARG A 121 -13.77 -4.62 9.91
N THR A 122 -12.59 -4.08 9.69
CA THR A 122 -12.37 -2.73 9.21
C THR A 122 -11.95 -2.82 7.75
N LEU A 123 -12.56 -2.02 6.90
CA LEU A 123 -12.27 -1.97 5.48
C LEU A 123 -12.00 -0.52 5.09
N ALA A 124 -11.14 -0.31 4.10
CA ALA A 124 -10.98 0.99 3.47
C ALA A 124 -10.85 0.84 1.95
N VAL A 125 -11.35 1.80 1.21
CA VAL A 125 -11.17 1.93 -0.23
C VAL A 125 -10.61 3.31 -0.52
N LEU A 126 -9.41 3.35 -1.13
CA LEU A 126 -8.81 4.57 -1.61
C LEU A 126 -8.82 4.53 -3.15
N ALA A 127 -9.27 5.59 -3.77
CA ALA A 127 -9.26 5.74 -5.22
C ALA A 127 -8.32 6.87 -5.64
N PHE A 128 -7.53 6.64 -6.68
CA PHE A 128 -6.62 7.64 -7.25
C PHE A 128 -6.49 7.48 -8.77
N SER A 129 -5.99 8.51 -9.41
CA SER A 129 -5.63 8.50 -10.84
C SER A 129 -4.36 9.32 -11.04
N LEU A 130 -3.56 8.94 -12.04
CA LEU A 130 -2.34 9.64 -12.41
C LEU A 130 -2.54 10.55 -13.63
N ASP A 131 -3.47 10.17 -14.51
CA ASP A 131 -3.72 10.80 -15.81
C ASP A 131 -5.18 11.31 -15.98
N LYS A 132 -6.02 11.11 -14.97
CA LYS A 132 -7.48 11.38 -14.97
C LYS A 132 -8.29 10.49 -15.93
N GLN A 133 -7.68 9.49 -16.52
CA GLN A 133 -8.35 8.54 -17.43
C GLN A 133 -8.42 7.15 -16.80
N THR A 134 -7.32 6.71 -16.20
CA THR A 134 -7.23 5.41 -15.53
C THR A 134 -7.34 5.62 -14.03
N TYR A 135 -8.33 4.98 -13.42
CA TYR A 135 -8.50 4.95 -11.96
C TYR A 135 -8.01 3.65 -11.36
N PHE A 136 -7.38 3.77 -10.22
CA PHE A 136 -6.92 2.65 -9.41
C PHE A 136 -7.60 2.69 -8.05
N ALA A 137 -7.92 1.52 -7.52
CA ALA A 137 -8.38 1.37 -6.15
C ALA A 137 -7.34 0.65 -5.31
N ILE A 138 -7.20 1.09 -4.06
CA ILE A 138 -6.51 0.38 -2.99
C ILE A 138 -7.60 -0.10 -2.06
N PHE A 139 -7.81 -1.40 -1.99
CA PHE A 139 -8.72 -2.03 -1.04
C PHE A 139 -7.92 -2.59 0.14
N GLN A 140 -8.35 -2.27 1.34
CA GLN A 140 -7.76 -2.72 2.58
C GLN A 140 -8.81 -3.47 3.39
N ALA A 141 -8.42 -4.57 4.02
CA ALA A 141 -9.30 -5.35 4.88
C ALA A 141 -8.51 -6.00 6.03
N GLY A 142 -9.04 -5.90 7.23
CA GLY A 142 -8.43 -6.51 8.42
C GLY A 142 -9.36 -6.63 9.60
N THR A 143 -8.85 -7.19 10.70
CA THR A 143 -9.52 -7.04 12.00
C THR A 143 -9.28 -5.62 12.52
N PRO A 144 -10.13 -5.08 13.42
CA PRO A 144 -9.92 -3.75 14.02
C PRO A 144 -8.55 -3.59 14.70
N GLU A 145 -8.04 -4.66 15.32
CA GLU A 145 -6.73 -4.66 15.97
C GLU A 145 -5.59 -4.61 14.96
N ALA A 146 -5.71 -5.37 13.85
CA ALA A 146 -4.72 -5.38 12.79
C ALA A 146 -4.72 -4.04 12.05
N ASP A 147 -5.89 -3.47 11.77
CA ASP A 147 -6.04 -2.16 11.15
C ASP A 147 -5.31 -1.09 11.97
N LYS A 148 -5.59 -1.00 13.27
CA LYS A 148 -4.91 -0.07 14.18
C LYS A 148 -3.40 -0.28 14.21
N LYS A 149 -2.94 -1.53 14.15
CA LYS A 149 -1.51 -1.88 14.19
C LYS A 149 -0.78 -1.43 12.93
N TYR A 150 -1.41 -1.56 11.75
CA TYR A 150 -0.76 -1.34 10.46
C TYR A 150 -1.12 0.01 9.80
N THR A 151 -1.87 0.88 10.47
CA THR A 151 -2.26 2.21 9.96
C THR A 151 -1.05 3.03 9.50
N GLU A 152 0.04 3.06 10.28
CA GLU A 152 1.24 3.81 9.93
C GLU A 152 1.97 3.19 8.73
N ASP A 153 2.10 1.87 8.68
CA ASP A 153 2.71 1.17 7.56
C ASP A 153 1.94 1.42 6.26
N VAL A 154 0.60 1.35 6.33
CA VAL A 154 -0.27 1.65 5.19
C VAL A 154 -0.09 3.08 4.71
N ALA A 155 -0.01 4.04 5.61
CA ALA A 155 0.24 5.43 5.25
C ALA A 155 1.60 5.60 4.53
N VAL A 156 2.64 4.89 4.97
CA VAL A 156 3.96 4.87 4.30
C VAL A 156 3.85 4.24 2.91
N ILE A 157 3.15 3.10 2.77
CA ILE A 157 2.92 2.44 1.48
C ILE A 157 2.19 3.37 0.52
N VAL A 158 1.09 3.99 0.93
CA VAL A 158 0.30 4.91 0.09
C VAL A 158 1.11 6.13 -0.32
N LYS A 159 1.88 6.73 0.59
CA LYS A 159 2.77 7.86 0.30
C LYS A 159 3.92 7.50 -0.65
N SER A 160 4.33 6.23 -0.70
CA SER A 160 5.38 5.76 -1.60
C SER A 160 4.93 5.66 -3.07
N ILE A 161 3.63 5.72 -3.34
CA ILE A 161 3.11 5.66 -4.71
C ILE A 161 3.62 6.87 -5.49
N THR A 162 4.32 6.57 -6.60
CA THR A 162 4.95 7.58 -7.45
C THR A 162 4.64 7.27 -8.90
N ALA A 163 4.10 8.27 -9.62
CA ALA A 163 3.85 8.15 -11.05
C ALA A 163 5.18 7.89 -11.80
N LEU A 164 5.17 6.93 -12.68
CA LEU A 164 6.25 6.71 -13.62
C LEU A 164 5.96 7.57 -14.86
N LYS A 165 6.94 8.36 -15.28
CA LYS A 165 6.85 9.03 -16.58
C LYS A 165 6.85 7.95 -17.64
N GLY A 166 5.85 7.92 -18.53
CA GLY A 166 5.95 7.12 -19.74
C GLY A 166 7.27 7.50 -20.44
N GLU A 167 8.04 6.52 -20.88
CA GLU A 167 9.07 6.79 -21.86
C GLU A 167 8.34 7.39 -23.05
N SER A 168 8.49 8.72 -23.23
CA SER A 168 8.13 9.33 -24.50
C SER A 168 9.09 8.72 -25.51
N ASP A 169 8.55 7.98 -26.48
CA ASP A 169 9.25 7.67 -27.71
C ASP A 169 9.54 9.02 -28.41
N ASP A 170 10.61 9.65 -27.98
CA ASP A 170 11.27 10.70 -28.74
C ASP A 170 12.24 10.03 -29.72
N ASP A 171 11.72 9.65 -30.86
CA ASP A 171 12.46 9.45 -32.10
C ASP A 171 12.00 10.47 -33.17
#